data_d1a51977977c8ec2fb2c1ba62d9116dc
#
_entry.id   d1a51977977c8ec2fb2c1ba62d9116dc
#
_cell.length_a   1.000
_cell.length_b   1.000
_cell.length_c   1.000
_cell.angle_alpha   90.00
_cell.angle_beta   90.00
_cell.angle_gamma   90.00
#
_symmetry.space_group_name_H-M   'P 1'
#
loop_
_entity.id
_entity.type
_entity.pdbx_description
1 polymer ?
#
loop_
_entity_poly.entity_id
_entity_poly.type
_entity_poly.pdbx_seq_one_letter_code
_entity_poly.pdbx_strand_id
1 'polypeptide(L)'
;TDLFETAFRGIRNQNELAQESSEIADFWNMLQGFQTSGKCIEKAHYRIRYLKSFRPISVKEDIEFKEARPILYLNMAAVASLFNSRNMNATANRSNWSTIMSYLKSHSSYLGLKQDRFTILQPGGLPDYMIEVINGEQVRKVKVNRPKALCFDYLQLKDAFGLDLETEIVSDSLDLSEDNLSDSTPSDTTPPIQEDLPF
;
A
#
# COMPACT_ATOMS: atom_id res chain seq x y z
N THR A 1 -37.23 13.78 26.97
CA THR A 1 -36.46 14.31 25.81
C THR A 1 -35.19 13.48 25.58
N ASP A 2 -34.53 12.99 26.63
CA ASP A 2 -33.24 12.35 26.58
C ASP A 2 -33.24 10.94 25.91
N LEU A 3 -34.34 10.19 26.10
CA LEU A 3 -34.48 8.83 25.58
C LEU A 3 -34.63 8.81 24.04
N PHE A 4 -35.36 9.78 23.49
CA PHE A 4 -35.52 9.95 22.04
C PHE A 4 -34.23 10.36 21.37
N GLU A 5 -33.47 11.28 21.96
CA GLU A 5 -32.17 11.69 21.42
C GLU A 5 -31.15 10.55 21.45
N THR A 6 -31.17 9.74 22.51
CA THR A 6 -30.29 8.57 22.63
C THR A 6 -30.67 7.50 21.60
N ALA A 7 -31.93 7.23 21.39
CA ALA A 7 -32.41 6.28 20.37
C ALA A 7 -32.10 6.77 18.95
N PHE A 8 -32.31 8.05 18.65
CA PHE A 8 -32.00 8.65 17.35
C PHE A 8 -30.50 8.60 17.07
N ARG A 9 -29.65 8.88 18.07
CA ARG A 9 -28.21 8.80 17.96
C ARG A 9 -27.75 7.35 17.72
N GLY A 10 -28.40 6.38 18.40
CA GLY A 10 -28.13 4.95 18.17
C GLY A 10 -28.46 4.49 16.75
N ILE A 11 -29.62 4.87 16.22
CA ILE A 11 -30.04 4.52 14.85
C ILE A 11 -29.11 5.17 13.81
N ARG A 12 -28.73 6.42 14.01
CA ARG A 12 -27.82 7.13 13.12
C ARG A 12 -26.44 6.44 13.07
N ASN A 13 -25.88 6.10 14.23
CA ASN A 13 -24.59 5.40 14.30
C ASN A 13 -24.66 4.01 13.63
N GLN A 14 -25.75 3.27 13.78
CA GLN A 14 -25.93 1.99 13.09
C GLN A 14 -26.02 2.15 11.58
N ASN A 15 -26.71 3.17 11.09
CA ASN A 15 -26.78 3.44 9.65
C ASN A 15 -25.41 3.85 9.07
N GLU A 16 -24.66 4.68 9.79
CA GLU A 16 -23.29 5.09 9.38
C GLU A 16 -22.34 3.88 9.32
N LEU A 17 -22.38 2.99 10.32
CA LEU A 17 -21.58 1.75 10.32
C LEU A 17 -21.99 0.78 9.21
N ALA A 18 -23.28 0.64 8.94
CA ALA A 18 -23.77 -0.21 7.86
C ALA A 18 -23.35 0.33 6.48
N GLN A 19 -23.41 1.63 6.29
CA GLN A 19 -22.94 2.29 5.07
C GLN A 19 -21.44 2.13 4.89
N GLU A 20 -20.64 2.37 5.94
CA GLU A 20 -19.19 2.18 5.92
C GLU A 20 -18.82 0.75 5.51
N SER A 21 -19.44 -0.25 6.12
CA SER A 21 -19.22 -1.66 5.80
C SER A 21 -19.56 -2.00 4.35
N SER A 22 -20.68 -1.47 3.83
CA SER A 22 -21.11 -1.68 2.45
C SER A 22 -20.13 -1.06 1.46
N GLU A 23 -19.66 0.17 1.72
CA GLU A 23 -18.72 0.87 0.83
C GLU A 23 -17.33 0.22 0.80
N ILE A 24 -16.87 -0.30 1.95
CA ILE A 24 -15.63 -1.09 2.02
C ILE A 24 -15.77 -2.39 1.20
N ALA A 25 -16.89 -3.10 1.36
CA ALA A 25 -17.14 -4.32 0.58
C ALA A 25 -17.17 -4.04 -0.93
N ASP A 26 -17.86 -2.97 -1.34
CA ASP A 26 -17.89 -2.52 -2.74
C ASP A 26 -16.50 -2.16 -3.27
N PHE A 27 -15.65 -1.56 -2.46
CA PHE A 27 -14.27 -1.26 -2.83
C PHE A 27 -13.46 -2.54 -3.07
N TRP A 28 -13.53 -3.53 -2.18
CA TRP A 28 -12.80 -4.78 -2.35
C TRP A 28 -13.32 -5.59 -3.54
N ASN A 29 -14.63 -5.65 -3.75
CA ASN A 29 -15.24 -6.28 -4.92
C ASN A 29 -14.80 -5.61 -6.22
N MET A 30 -14.72 -4.29 -6.22
CA MET A 30 -14.20 -3.52 -7.36
C MET A 30 -12.73 -3.88 -7.65
N LEU A 31 -11.89 -3.93 -6.61
CA LEU A 31 -10.47 -4.23 -6.77
C LEU A 31 -10.27 -5.64 -7.35
N GLN A 32 -11.00 -6.61 -6.84
CA GLN A 32 -11.01 -7.99 -7.35
C GLN A 32 -11.51 -8.06 -8.80
N GLY A 33 -12.58 -7.33 -9.15
CA GLY A 33 -13.06 -7.25 -10.51
C GLY A 33 -12.04 -6.61 -11.47
N PHE A 34 -11.29 -5.63 -11.02
CA PHE A 34 -10.19 -5.08 -11.81
C PHE A 34 -9.01 -6.03 -11.95
N GLN A 35 -8.71 -6.80 -10.91
CA GLN A 35 -7.67 -7.82 -10.97
C GLN A 35 -8.06 -8.92 -11.98
N THR A 36 -9.27 -9.46 -11.90
CA THR A 36 -9.78 -10.47 -12.84
C THR A 36 -9.81 -9.96 -14.28
N SER A 37 -10.05 -8.67 -14.50
CA SER A 37 -10.03 -8.04 -15.84
C SER A 37 -8.63 -7.61 -16.30
N GLY A 38 -7.57 -7.90 -15.55
CA GLY A 38 -6.20 -7.53 -15.86
C GLY A 38 -5.86 -6.04 -15.71
N LYS A 39 -6.76 -5.24 -15.13
CA LYS A 39 -6.54 -3.81 -14.89
C LYS A 39 -5.81 -3.53 -13.58
N CYS A 40 -6.02 -4.36 -12.57
CA CYS A 40 -5.30 -4.32 -11.30
C CYS A 40 -4.21 -5.39 -11.31
N ILE A 41 -2.95 -4.97 -11.43
CA ILE A 41 -1.80 -5.83 -11.68
C ILE A 41 -0.99 -5.96 -10.39
N GLU A 42 -0.61 -7.19 -10.03
CA GLU A 42 0.31 -7.45 -8.93
C GLU A 42 1.65 -6.72 -9.17
N LYS A 43 2.34 -6.38 -8.11
CA LYS A 43 3.59 -5.58 -8.08
C LYS A 43 3.44 -4.13 -8.56
N ALA A 44 2.35 -3.73 -9.21
CA ALA A 44 2.10 -2.34 -9.60
C ALA A 44 1.01 -1.67 -8.75
N HIS A 45 -0.12 -2.34 -8.55
CA HIS A 45 -1.26 -1.84 -7.79
C HIS A 45 -1.31 -2.40 -6.38
N TYR A 46 -0.93 -3.66 -6.21
CA TYR A 46 -0.86 -4.34 -4.92
C TYR A 46 0.32 -5.32 -4.89
N ARG A 47 0.70 -5.71 -3.67
CA ARG A 47 1.63 -6.82 -3.39
C ARG A 47 1.15 -7.55 -2.15
N ILE A 48 1.39 -8.85 -2.09
CA ILE A 48 1.18 -9.64 -0.87
C ILE A 48 2.54 -10.19 -0.45
N ARG A 49 2.92 -9.92 0.81
CA ARG A 49 4.17 -10.41 1.40
C ARG A 49 3.89 -11.19 2.67
N TYR A 50 4.56 -12.31 2.83
CA TYR A 50 4.50 -13.13 4.04
C TYR A 50 5.53 -12.66 5.05
N LEU A 51 5.09 -12.05 6.14
CA LEU A 51 5.96 -11.43 7.15
C LEU A 51 5.70 -12.02 8.54
N LYS A 52 6.79 -12.23 9.32
CA LYS A 52 6.71 -12.56 10.74
C LYS A 52 6.58 -11.33 11.64
N SER A 53 7.00 -10.16 11.14
CA SER A 53 6.82 -8.89 11.82
C SER A 53 6.51 -7.78 10.83
N PHE A 54 5.78 -6.76 11.28
CA PHE A 54 5.40 -5.62 10.47
C PHE A 54 5.58 -4.32 11.28
N ARG A 55 6.27 -3.34 10.70
CA ARG A 55 6.44 -2.01 11.29
C ARG A 55 5.84 -0.94 10.39
N PRO A 56 4.75 -0.27 10.81
CA PRO A 56 4.23 0.91 10.12
C PRO A 56 5.20 2.09 10.24
N ILE A 57 5.15 3.02 9.28
CA ILE A 57 6.00 4.24 9.31
C ILE A 57 5.73 5.10 10.56
N SER A 58 4.48 5.12 11.04
CA SER A 58 4.05 5.96 12.15
C SER A 58 4.31 5.39 13.54
N VAL A 59 4.76 4.13 13.63
CA VAL A 59 4.91 3.41 14.90
C VAL A 59 6.35 2.94 15.06
N LYS A 60 6.90 3.06 16.28
CA LYS A 60 8.27 2.63 16.58
C LYS A 60 8.36 1.14 16.90
N GLU A 61 7.25 0.53 17.30
CA GLU A 61 7.19 -0.87 17.71
C GLU A 61 6.78 -1.76 16.55
N ASP A 62 7.36 -2.97 16.51
CA ASP A 62 6.99 -3.98 15.54
C ASP A 62 5.74 -4.72 16.00
N ILE A 63 4.83 -4.98 15.06
CA ILE A 63 3.72 -5.90 15.25
C ILE A 63 4.26 -7.30 14.94
N GLU A 64 4.43 -8.15 15.97
CA GLU A 64 4.92 -9.50 15.80
C GLU A 64 3.77 -10.49 15.56
N PHE A 65 3.98 -11.42 14.66
CA PHE A 65 3.05 -12.51 14.37
C PHE A 65 3.65 -13.84 14.80
N LYS A 66 2.84 -14.71 15.41
CA LYS A 66 3.28 -16.06 15.80
C LYS A 66 3.79 -16.89 14.62
N GLU A 67 3.14 -16.70 13.46
CA GLU A 67 3.50 -17.32 12.18
C GLU A 67 3.58 -16.24 11.11
N ALA A 68 4.27 -16.54 10.00
CA ALA A 68 4.33 -15.61 8.88
C ALA A 68 2.92 -15.36 8.32
N ARG A 69 2.49 -14.10 8.30
CA ARG A 69 1.18 -13.66 7.81
C ARG A 69 1.29 -12.97 6.46
N PRO A 70 0.34 -13.22 5.57
CA PRO A 70 0.25 -12.46 4.32
C PRO A 70 -0.26 -11.06 4.62
N ILE A 71 0.55 -10.06 4.28
CA ILE A 71 0.23 -8.64 4.40
C ILE A 71 0.02 -8.09 3.00
N LEU A 72 -1.17 -7.52 2.77
CA LEU A 72 -1.52 -6.84 1.54
C LEU A 72 -1.02 -5.41 1.57
N TYR A 73 -0.21 -5.03 0.60
CA TYR A 73 0.25 -3.67 0.34
C TYR A 73 -0.51 -3.11 -0.85
N LEU A 74 -1.24 -2.01 -0.67
CA LEU A 74 -1.93 -1.31 -1.73
C LEU A 74 -1.18 -0.02 -2.10
N ASN A 75 -0.77 0.10 -3.36
CA ASN A 75 -0.23 1.34 -3.89
C ASN A 75 -1.33 2.40 -3.99
N MET A 76 -1.31 3.36 -3.05
CA MET A 76 -2.38 4.36 -2.91
C MET A 76 -2.65 5.14 -4.21
N ALA A 77 -1.60 5.56 -4.90
CA ALA A 77 -1.75 6.39 -6.11
C ALA A 77 -2.33 5.58 -7.29
N ALA A 78 -1.82 4.35 -7.49
CA ALA A 78 -2.28 3.49 -8.56
C ALA A 78 -3.73 3.02 -8.35
N VAL A 79 -4.08 2.62 -7.11
CA VAL A 79 -5.45 2.20 -6.76
C VAL A 79 -6.43 3.37 -6.80
N ALA A 80 -6.01 4.58 -6.37
CA ALA A 80 -6.84 5.79 -6.53
C ALA A 80 -7.17 6.07 -8.00
N SER A 81 -6.21 5.89 -8.89
CA SER A 81 -6.43 6.06 -10.33
C SER A 81 -7.45 5.06 -10.88
N LEU A 82 -7.36 3.79 -10.47
CA LEU A 82 -8.36 2.77 -10.83
C LEU A 82 -9.74 3.11 -10.28
N PHE A 83 -9.83 3.51 -9.01
CA PHE A 83 -11.08 3.90 -8.37
C PHE A 83 -11.74 5.08 -9.09
N ASN A 84 -10.98 6.12 -9.40
CA ASN A 84 -11.48 7.31 -10.09
C ASN A 84 -11.90 7.00 -11.53
N SER A 85 -11.20 6.12 -12.24
CA SER A 85 -11.57 5.70 -13.59
C SER A 85 -12.94 5.02 -13.66
N ARG A 86 -13.32 4.26 -12.61
CA ARG A 86 -14.66 3.69 -12.47
C ARG A 86 -15.72 4.77 -12.26
N ASN A 87 -15.41 5.80 -11.47
CA ASN A 87 -16.37 6.82 -11.10
C ASN A 87 -16.74 7.76 -12.25
N MET A 88 -15.88 7.93 -13.25
CA MET A 88 -16.18 8.76 -14.43
C MET A 88 -17.39 8.26 -15.24
N ASN A 89 -17.74 6.98 -15.15
CA ASN A 89 -18.84 6.37 -15.90
C ASN A 89 -20.12 6.16 -15.06
N ALA A 90 -20.20 6.70 -13.85
CA ALA A 90 -21.30 6.44 -12.94
C ALA A 90 -22.02 7.72 -12.50
N THR A 91 -23.30 7.81 -12.83
CA THR A 91 -24.19 8.96 -12.55
C THR A 91 -24.79 8.98 -11.14
N ALA A 92 -24.44 8.06 -10.25
CA ALA A 92 -25.06 7.97 -8.91
C ALA A 92 -24.06 8.33 -7.79
N ASN A 93 -24.60 8.87 -6.69
CA ASN A 93 -23.94 9.21 -5.42
C ASN A 93 -22.96 8.13 -4.93
N ARG A 94 -21.70 8.24 -5.34
CA ARG A 94 -20.64 7.36 -4.88
C ARG A 94 -19.68 8.13 -4.01
N SER A 95 -19.21 7.48 -2.96
CA SER A 95 -18.21 8.03 -2.09
C SER A 95 -16.96 8.42 -2.86
N ASN A 96 -16.37 9.53 -2.50
CA ASN A 96 -15.10 9.97 -3.06
C ASN A 96 -13.93 9.15 -2.47
N TRP A 97 -12.77 9.22 -3.11
CA TRP A 97 -11.58 8.50 -2.67
C TRP A 97 -11.18 8.81 -1.23
N SER A 98 -11.34 10.05 -0.75
CA SER A 98 -10.99 10.42 0.63
C SER A 98 -11.88 9.74 1.67
N THR A 99 -13.17 9.58 1.37
CA THR A 99 -14.12 8.85 2.23
C THR A 99 -13.76 7.37 2.30
N ILE A 100 -13.53 6.72 1.16
CA ILE A 100 -13.08 5.33 1.12
C ILE A 100 -11.78 5.14 1.89
N MET A 101 -10.81 6.04 1.72
CA MET A 101 -9.55 6.01 2.47
C MET A 101 -9.74 6.12 3.98
N SER A 102 -10.71 6.91 4.44
CA SER A 102 -11.07 7.00 5.86
C SER A 102 -11.60 5.67 6.36
N TYR A 103 -12.54 5.09 5.65
CA TYR A 103 -13.16 3.81 6.02
C TYR A 103 -12.15 2.64 5.99
N LEU A 104 -11.28 2.60 4.98
CA LEU A 104 -10.22 1.59 4.92
C LEU A 104 -9.26 1.67 6.10
N LYS A 105 -8.95 2.88 6.59
CA LYS A 105 -8.07 3.08 7.75
C LYS A 105 -8.76 2.80 9.09
N SER A 106 -10.08 2.89 9.18
CA SER A 106 -10.86 2.54 10.38
C SER A 106 -11.07 1.03 10.52
N HIS A 107 -10.93 0.28 9.42
CA HIS A 107 -11.16 -1.17 9.42
C HIS A 107 -10.13 -1.94 10.26
N SER A 108 -10.56 -2.97 10.98
CA SER A 108 -9.70 -3.76 11.89
C SER A 108 -8.53 -4.46 11.24
N SER A 109 -8.61 -4.77 9.93
CA SER A 109 -7.50 -5.36 9.17
C SER A 109 -6.40 -4.37 8.82
N TYR A 110 -6.62 -3.05 8.99
CA TYR A 110 -5.62 -2.04 8.64
C TYR A 110 -4.46 -2.04 9.63
N LEU A 111 -3.25 -2.24 9.12
CA LEU A 111 -2.01 -2.31 9.92
C LEU A 111 -1.21 -1.00 9.90
N GLY A 112 -1.47 -0.12 8.95
CA GLY A 112 -0.76 1.15 8.83
C GLY A 112 -0.23 1.43 7.44
N LEU A 113 0.62 2.47 7.35
CA LEU A 113 1.31 2.85 6.12
C LEU A 113 2.74 2.28 6.12
N LYS A 114 3.20 1.81 4.97
CA LYS A 114 4.60 1.45 4.74
C LYS A 114 5.01 1.82 3.31
N GLN A 115 6.29 2.17 3.11
CA GLN A 115 6.84 2.28 1.77
C GLN A 115 7.17 0.89 1.25
N ASP A 116 6.82 0.62 -0.01
CA ASP A 116 7.20 -0.61 -0.69
C ASP A 116 7.51 -0.37 -2.17
N ARG A 117 8.22 -1.30 -2.79
CA ARG A 117 8.63 -1.23 -4.20
C ARG A 117 7.45 -1.63 -5.08
N PHE A 118 7.09 -0.74 -6.01
CA PHE A 118 6.05 -1.01 -7.00
C PHE A 118 6.58 -0.75 -8.40
N THR A 119 6.18 -1.61 -9.33
CA THR A 119 6.48 -1.48 -10.76
C THR A 119 5.78 -0.25 -11.33
N ILE A 120 6.50 0.55 -12.10
CA ILE A 120 5.92 1.65 -12.87
C ILE A 120 5.35 1.06 -14.16
N LEU A 121 4.08 1.38 -14.46
CA LEU A 121 3.42 0.96 -15.68
C LEU A 121 3.42 2.09 -16.72
N GLN A 122 3.59 1.72 -17.97
CA GLN A 122 3.35 2.57 -19.12
C GLN A 122 1.84 2.70 -19.40
N PRO A 123 1.40 3.71 -20.17
CA PRO A 123 0.06 3.72 -20.75
C PRO A 123 -0.21 2.40 -21.50
N GLY A 124 -1.27 1.68 -21.09
CA GLY A 124 -1.58 0.35 -21.61
C GLY A 124 -1.25 -0.81 -20.66
N GLY A 125 -0.73 -0.52 -19.44
CA GLY A 125 -0.58 -1.49 -18.36
C GLY A 125 0.67 -2.38 -18.46
N LEU A 126 1.56 -2.14 -19.40
CA LEU A 126 2.83 -2.87 -19.50
C LEU A 126 3.88 -2.26 -18.56
N PRO A 127 4.81 -3.06 -18.00
CA PRO A 127 5.90 -2.55 -17.20
C PRO A 127 6.76 -1.55 -17.98
N ASP A 128 7.13 -0.44 -17.34
CA ASP A 128 8.15 0.47 -17.87
C ASP A 128 9.54 -0.07 -17.58
N TYR A 129 10.47 0.08 -18.53
CA TYR A 129 11.83 -0.45 -18.43
C TYR A 129 12.86 0.66 -18.55
N MET A 130 14.00 0.42 -17.91
CA MET A 130 15.21 1.20 -18.07
C MET A 130 16.36 0.29 -18.54
N ILE A 131 17.30 0.86 -19.24
CA ILE A 131 18.55 0.18 -19.60
C ILE A 131 19.62 0.63 -18.61
N GLU A 132 20.22 -0.30 -17.93
CA GLU A 132 21.32 -0.07 -17.00
C GLU A 132 22.56 -0.80 -17.51
N VAL A 133 23.73 -0.17 -17.41
CA VAL A 133 24.99 -0.80 -17.78
C VAL A 133 25.60 -1.41 -16.52
N ILE A 134 25.66 -2.74 -16.47
CA ILE A 134 26.25 -3.49 -15.35
C ILE A 134 27.44 -4.27 -15.92
N ASN A 135 28.63 -4.04 -15.38
CA ASN A 135 29.87 -4.70 -15.82
C ASN A 135 30.15 -4.57 -17.34
N GLY A 136 29.71 -3.47 -17.96
CA GLY A 136 29.85 -3.22 -19.39
C GLY A 136 28.76 -3.82 -20.28
N GLU A 137 27.82 -4.58 -19.72
CA GLU A 137 26.69 -5.14 -20.43
C GLU A 137 25.42 -4.32 -20.21
N GLN A 138 24.61 -4.15 -21.27
CA GLN A 138 23.34 -3.49 -21.17
C GLN A 138 22.28 -4.46 -20.63
N VAL A 139 21.77 -4.19 -19.44
CA VAL A 139 20.72 -4.98 -18.80
C VAL A 139 19.42 -4.19 -18.78
N ARG A 140 18.33 -4.82 -19.25
CA ARG A 140 17.00 -4.24 -19.19
C ARG A 140 16.38 -4.53 -17.82
N LYS A 141 16.12 -3.48 -17.03
CA LYS A 141 15.47 -3.58 -15.71
C LYS A 141 14.11 -2.92 -15.71
N VAL A 142 13.18 -3.49 -14.94
CA VAL A 142 11.86 -2.90 -14.68
C VAL A 142 12.05 -1.65 -13.81
N LYS A 143 11.45 -0.53 -14.21
CA LYS A 143 11.42 0.66 -13.36
C LYS A 143 10.50 0.44 -12.18
N VAL A 144 10.99 0.78 -11.00
CA VAL A 144 10.25 0.70 -9.74
C VAL A 144 10.30 2.04 -9.01
N ASN A 145 9.26 2.31 -8.23
CA ASN A 145 9.22 3.40 -7.28
C ASN A 145 8.88 2.88 -5.88
N ARG A 146 9.00 3.72 -4.85
CA ARG A 146 8.69 3.37 -3.45
C ARG A 146 7.60 4.29 -2.88
N PRO A 147 6.36 4.23 -3.37
CA PRO A 147 5.28 5.02 -2.82
C PRO A 147 4.88 4.52 -1.43
N LYS A 148 4.12 5.35 -0.72
CA LYS A 148 3.41 4.91 0.49
C LYS A 148 2.29 3.96 0.08
N ALA A 149 2.24 2.81 0.73
CA ALA A 149 1.21 1.80 0.57
C ALA A 149 0.35 1.72 1.84
N LEU A 150 -0.95 1.44 1.66
CA LEU A 150 -1.81 0.99 2.75
C LEU A 150 -1.57 -0.49 2.97
N CYS A 151 -1.36 -0.87 4.22
CA CYS A 151 -1.07 -2.25 4.58
C CYS A 151 -2.20 -2.86 5.40
N PHE A 152 -2.59 -4.09 5.05
CA PHE A 152 -3.69 -4.81 5.67
C PHE A 152 -3.31 -6.25 5.98
N ASP A 153 -3.88 -6.80 7.05
CA ASP A 153 -3.88 -8.26 7.27
C ASP A 153 -4.77 -8.92 6.20
N TYR A 154 -4.14 -9.60 5.25
CA TYR A 154 -4.85 -10.18 4.11
C TYR A 154 -5.78 -11.32 4.50
N LEU A 155 -5.45 -12.10 5.55
CA LEU A 155 -6.33 -13.15 6.03
C LEU A 155 -7.64 -12.58 6.56
N GLN A 156 -7.58 -11.49 7.34
CA GLN A 156 -8.79 -10.82 7.83
C GLN A 156 -9.65 -10.26 6.67
N LEU A 157 -9.03 -9.73 5.61
CA LEU A 157 -9.77 -9.28 4.43
C LEU A 157 -10.43 -10.44 3.66
N LYS A 158 -9.70 -11.56 3.53
CA LYS A 158 -10.23 -12.78 2.90
C LYS A 158 -11.43 -13.31 3.67
N ASP A 159 -11.34 -13.36 5.00
CA ASP A 159 -12.42 -13.85 5.86
C ASP A 159 -13.64 -12.90 5.86
N ALA A 160 -13.40 -11.59 5.90
CA ALA A 160 -14.48 -10.59 6.01
C ALA A 160 -15.20 -10.32 4.67
N PHE A 161 -14.47 -10.31 3.56
CA PHE A 161 -14.97 -9.85 2.25
C PHE A 161 -14.85 -10.92 1.16
N GLY A 162 -14.32 -12.10 1.45
CA GLY A 162 -14.04 -13.12 0.44
C GLY A 162 -13.00 -12.69 -0.60
N LEU A 163 -12.14 -11.72 -0.25
CA LEU A 163 -11.13 -11.19 -1.16
C LEU A 163 -10.13 -12.27 -1.56
N ASP A 164 -10.03 -12.54 -2.85
CA ASP A 164 -9.08 -13.50 -3.41
C ASP A 164 -8.30 -12.85 -4.56
N LEU A 165 -7.18 -12.22 -4.18
CA LEU A 165 -6.26 -11.63 -5.15
C LEU A 165 -5.23 -12.68 -5.54
N GLU A 166 -5.06 -12.88 -6.83
CA GLU A 166 -4.02 -13.75 -7.36
C GLU A 166 -2.64 -13.23 -6.97
N THR A 167 -1.79 -14.12 -6.51
CA THR A 167 -0.38 -13.84 -6.23
C THR A 167 0.46 -14.78 -7.08
N GLU A 168 1.42 -14.23 -7.80
CA GLU A 168 2.54 -15.04 -8.26
C GLU A 168 3.28 -15.52 -7.02
N ILE A 169 3.19 -16.81 -6.70
CA ILE A 169 3.99 -17.43 -5.64
C ILE A 169 5.44 -17.48 -6.15
N VAL A 170 6.09 -16.34 -6.17
CA VAL A 170 7.54 -16.28 -6.25
C VAL A 170 8.02 -16.51 -4.83
N SER A 171 8.69 -17.61 -4.60
CA SER A 171 9.45 -17.82 -3.37
C SER A 171 10.46 -16.68 -3.23
N ASP A 172 10.11 -15.66 -2.46
CA ASP A 172 10.92 -14.47 -2.16
C ASP A 172 12.14 -14.82 -1.28
N SER A 173 12.78 -15.98 -1.51
CA SER A 173 14.01 -16.37 -0.82
C SER A 173 15.24 -15.57 -1.27
N LEU A 174 15.13 -14.67 -2.24
CA LEU A 174 16.25 -13.90 -2.79
C LEU A 174 16.20 -12.37 -2.49
N ASP A 175 15.12 -11.84 -1.93
CA ASP A 175 15.00 -10.38 -1.69
C ASP A 175 15.45 -9.93 -0.28
N LEU A 176 16.00 -10.84 0.54
CA LEU A 176 16.46 -10.52 1.90
C LEU A 176 17.85 -9.86 1.97
N SER A 177 18.56 -9.71 0.85
CA SER A 177 19.95 -9.24 0.86
C SER A 177 20.17 -7.76 0.51
N GLU A 178 19.15 -7.01 0.08
CA GLU A 178 19.33 -5.60 -0.33
C GLU A 178 18.75 -4.54 0.62
N ASP A 179 17.97 -4.89 1.64
CA ASP A 179 17.36 -3.89 2.54
C ASP A 179 18.30 -3.39 3.67
N ASN A 180 19.55 -3.89 3.74
CA ASN A 180 20.53 -3.49 4.77
C ASN A 180 21.64 -2.53 4.30
N LEU A 181 21.54 -1.93 3.14
CA LEU A 181 22.54 -0.97 2.68
C LEU A 181 22.01 0.46 2.65
N SER A 182 22.62 1.23 3.56
CA SER A 182 22.70 2.70 3.62
C SER A 182 21.58 3.46 4.30
N ASP A 183 21.63 3.44 5.62
CA ASP A 183 21.45 4.67 6.39
C ASP A 183 22.84 5.13 6.88
N SER A 184 23.71 5.50 5.96
CA SER A 184 24.96 6.20 6.25
C SER A 184 24.71 7.68 6.03
N THR A 185 24.37 8.38 7.10
CA THR A 185 24.51 9.82 7.26
C THR A 185 25.94 10.22 6.82
N PRO A 186 26.13 11.21 5.93
CA PRO A 186 27.44 11.78 5.71
C PRO A 186 27.85 12.52 6.97
N SER A 187 28.84 11.98 7.68
CA SER A 187 29.53 12.72 8.74
C SER A 187 30.27 13.88 8.10
N ASP A 188 29.86 15.07 8.46
CA ASP A 188 30.48 16.34 8.18
C ASP A 188 31.89 16.34 8.80
N THR A 189 32.90 16.00 8.00
CA THR A 189 34.30 16.13 8.39
C THR A 189 34.83 17.41 7.78
N THR A 190 34.68 18.49 8.51
CA THR A 190 35.37 19.77 8.26
C THR A 190 36.87 19.51 8.42
N PRO A 191 37.73 19.79 7.41
CA PRO A 191 39.17 19.71 7.59
C PRO A 191 39.65 20.87 8.45
N PRO A 192 40.71 20.68 9.28
CA PRO A 192 41.25 21.74 10.13
C PRO A 192 41.93 22.81 9.29
N ILE A 193 41.57 24.04 9.59
CA ILE A 193 42.22 25.26 9.07
C ILE A 193 43.66 25.27 9.58
N GLN A 194 44.65 25.19 8.70
CA GLN A 194 46.05 25.53 8.99
C GLN A 194 46.17 27.06 8.98
N GLU A 195 46.41 27.61 10.14
CA GLU A 195 46.93 28.95 10.28
C GLU A 195 48.42 28.95 9.94
N ASP A 196 48.78 29.52 8.80
CA ASP A 196 50.16 29.91 8.53
C ASP A 196 50.37 31.33 9.06
N LEU A 197 51.24 31.42 10.05
CA LEU A 197 51.77 32.67 10.62
C LEU A 197 52.87 33.26 9.74
N PRO A 198 53.05 34.60 9.76
CA PRO A 198 53.89 35.31 8.81
C PRO A 198 55.37 35.41 9.26
N PHE A 199 56.23 35.44 8.27
CA PHE A 199 57.49 36.16 8.35
C PHE A 199 57.58 37.15 7.19
#